data_25c11ac8de9cc8ced5365a8292123aed
#
_entry.id   25c11ac8de9cc8ced5365a8292123aed
#
_cell.length_a   1.000
_cell.length_b   1.000
_cell.length_c   1.000
_cell.angle_alpha   90.00
_cell.angle_beta   90.00
_cell.angle_gamma   90.00
#
_symmetry.space_group_name_H-M   'P 1'
#
loop_
_entity.id
_entity.type
_entity.pdbx_description
1 polymer ?
#
loop_
_entity_poly.entity_id
_entity_poly.type
_entity_poly.pdbx_seq_one_letter_code
_entity_poly.pdbx_strand_id
1 'polypeptide(L)'
;MSTKLKSPNPITKPKMKKALLTIVTFYFLGLTINAEETMYKNPGCMCCDRWVKHMNENGFDLGITPSEKMNELKIALGIPEKVRGCHTTVIDGIIVEGHVPADLVQRILRERPEGIIGISVPNMPMGSPGMEGAYKEDYPVVVFDAKGKIFLYEMR
;
A
#
# COMPACT_ATOMS: atom_id res chain seq x y z
N MET A 1 -59.99 76.21 -0.23
CA MET A 1 -58.59 75.77 -0.20
C MET A 1 -58.61 74.28 -0.50
N SER A 2 -58.25 73.92 -1.71
CA SER A 2 -58.36 72.50 -2.22
C SER A 2 -56.95 72.01 -2.45
N THR A 3 -56.49 71.13 -1.60
CA THR A 3 -55.19 70.49 -1.70
C THR A 3 -55.24 69.22 -2.56
N LYS A 4 -54.66 69.28 -3.78
CA LYS A 4 -54.56 68.15 -4.70
C LYS A 4 -53.51 67.19 -4.15
N LEU A 5 -53.89 65.94 -3.85
CA LEU A 5 -52.99 64.83 -3.57
C LEU A 5 -52.28 64.39 -4.85
N LYS A 6 -50.95 64.37 -4.81
CA LYS A 6 -50.09 63.93 -5.90
C LYS A 6 -49.98 62.39 -5.85
N SER A 7 -50.35 61.73 -6.96
CA SER A 7 -50.21 60.26 -7.09
C SER A 7 -48.79 59.79 -7.07
N PRO A 8 -48.48 58.61 -6.47
CA PRO A 8 -47.12 58.08 -6.45
C PRO A 8 -46.72 57.47 -7.82
N ASN A 9 -45.48 57.72 -8.18
CA ASN A 9 -44.82 57.20 -9.40
C ASN A 9 -44.78 55.64 -9.43
N PRO A 10 -44.90 55.03 -10.60
CA PRO A 10 -44.79 53.60 -10.73
C PRO A 10 -43.34 53.14 -10.49
N ILE A 11 -43.18 52.16 -9.59
CA ILE A 11 -41.92 51.47 -9.29
C ILE A 11 -41.46 50.70 -10.53
N THR A 12 -40.37 51.13 -11.13
CA THR A 12 -39.69 50.44 -12.21
C THR A 12 -39.01 49.14 -11.67
N LYS A 13 -39.47 48.00 -12.12
CA LYS A 13 -38.87 46.70 -11.80
C LYS A 13 -37.45 46.64 -12.36
N PRO A 14 -36.45 46.19 -11.57
CA PRO A 14 -35.09 46.01 -12.09
C PRO A 14 -35.05 44.85 -13.07
N LYS A 15 -34.48 45.08 -14.27
CA LYS A 15 -34.18 44.04 -15.25
C LYS A 15 -33.18 43.09 -14.66
N MET A 16 -33.59 41.87 -14.33
CA MET A 16 -32.70 40.76 -13.96
C MET A 16 -31.83 40.43 -15.18
N LYS A 17 -30.58 40.87 -15.11
CA LYS A 17 -29.52 40.35 -15.99
C LYS A 17 -29.30 38.88 -15.63
N LYS A 18 -29.60 37.98 -16.59
CA LYS A 18 -29.29 36.57 -16.49
C LYS A 18 -27.77 36.43 -16.31
N ALA A 19 -27.34 36.25 -15.09
CA ALA A 19 -25.95 35.84 -14.82
C ALA A 19 -25.79 34.41 -15.31
N LEU A 20 -25.08 34.26 -16.41
CA LEU A 20 -24.67 32.97 -16.95
C LEU A 20 -23.65 32.37 -15.97
N LEU A 21 -24.14 31.45 -15.10
CA LEU A 21 -23.33 30.73 -14.15
C LEU A 21 -22.53 29.69 -14.96
N THR A 22 -21.33 30.07 -15.38
CA THR A 22 -20.35 29.16 -15.99
C THR A 22 -19.85 28.22 -14.88
N ILE A 23 -20.41 27.00 -14.84
CA ILE A 23 -19.89 25.93 -13.99
C ILE A 23 -18.57 25.48 -14.63
N VAL A 24 -17.46 25.97 -14.11
CA VAL A 24 -16.13 25.45 -14.40
C VAL A 24 -16.01 24.13 -13.65
N THR A 25 -16.31 23.02 -14.33
CA THR A 25 -16.01 21.68 -13.83
C THR A 25 -14.50 21.51 -13.85
N PHE A 26 -13.87 21.72 -12.70
CA PHE A 26 -12.48 21.31 -12.49
C PHE A 26 -12.45 19.79 -12.54
N TYR A 27 -12.09 19.24 -13.69
CA TYR A 27 -11.67 17.85 -13.80
C TYR A 27 -10.35 17.73 -13.03
N PHE A 28 -10.45 17.34 -11.77
CA PHE A 28 -9.29 16.82 -11.03
C PHE A 28 -8.89 15.51 -11.70
N LEU A 29 -8.01 15.62 -12.68
CA LEU A 29 -7.26 14.48 -13.19
C LEU A 29 -6.34 14.07 -12.04
N GLY A 30 -6.81 13.14 -11.19
CA GLY A 30 -6.00 12.56 -10.13
C GLY A 30 -4.81 11.86 -10.78
N LEU A 31 -3.65 12.54 -10.83
CA LEU A 31 -2.39 11.86 -11.03
C LEU A 31 -2.19 10.98 -9.79
N THR A 32 -2.54 9.70 -9.91
CA THR A 32 -2.04 8.68 -8.99
C THR A 32 -0.55 8.56 -9.24
N ILE A 33 0.25 9.22 -8.41
CA ILE A 33 1.68 8.94 -8.32
C ILE A 33 1.75 7.56 -7.68
N ASN A 34 1.83 6.51 -8.50
CA ASN A 34 2.24 5.21 -8.03
C ASN A 34 3.73 5.35 -7.68
N ALA A 35 4.04 5.52 -6.40
CA ALA A 35 5.40 5.35 -5.93
C ALA A 35 5.75 3.88 -6.19
N GLU A 36 6.80 3.63 -6.96
CA GLU A 36 7.34 2.29 -7.17
C GLU A 36 7.65 1.68 -5.81
N GLU A 37 7.01 0.56 -5.51
CA GLU A 37 7.23 -0.14 -4.25
C GLU A 37 8.58 -0.85 -4.30
N THR A 38 9.40 -0.62 -3.29
CA THR A 38 10.80 -1.06 -3.29
C THR A 38 11.05 -2.17 -2.28
N MET A 39 11.66 -3.26 -2.74
CA MET A 39 12.20 -4.30 -1.88
C MET A 39 13.63 -3.98 -1.48
N TYR A 40 13.87 -3.90 -0.18
CA TYR A 40 15.20 -3.75 0.41
C TYR A 40 15.78 -5.11 0.75
N LYS A 41 17.02 -5.37 0.35
CA LYS A 41 17.71 -6.64 0.59
C LYS A 41 19.17 -6.46 0.98
N ASN A 42 19.75 -7.48 1.61
CA ASN A 42 21.22 -7.55 1.75
C ASN A 42 21.88 -7.60 0.37
N PRO A 43 23.01 -6.91 0.16
CA PRO A 43 23.82 -7.06 -1.05
C PRO A 43 24.14 -8.54 -1.32
N GLY A 44 24.09 -8.97 -2.58
CA GLY A 44 24.38 -10.34 -2.99
C GLY A 44 23.29 -11.39 -2.71
N CYS A 45 22.14 -11.04 -2.14
CA CYS A 45 21.02 -11.98 -1.95
C CYS A 45 20.33 -12.30 -3.28
N MET A 46 20.76 -13.34 -3.98
CA MET A 46 20.19 -13.74 -5.29
C MET A 46 18.79 -14.36 -5.19
N CYS A 47 18.47 -15.06 -4.08
CA CYS A 47 17.12 -15.59 -3.88
C CYS A 47 16.09 -14.47 -3.73
N CYS A 48 16.48 -13.32 -3.19
CA CYS A 48 15.64 -12.14 -3.09
C CYS A 48 15.26 -11.60 -4.48
N ASP A 49 16.20 -11.62 -5.44
CA ASP A 49 15.92 -11.20 -6.83
C ASP A 49 14.91 -12.13 -7.51
N ARG A 50 15.00 -13.44 -7.25
CA ARG A 50 14.02 -14.41 -7.74
C ARG A 50 12.64 -14.20 -7.12
N TRP A 51 12.60 -13.81 -5.82
CA TRP A 51 11.34 -13.46 -5.17
C TRP A 51 10.68 -12.23 -5.80
N VAL A 52 11.43 -11.17 -6.10
CA VAL A 52 10.88 -10.00 -6.82
C VAL A 52 10.36 -10.39 -8.20
N LYS A 53 11.09 -11.26 -8.93
CA LYS A 53 10.60 -11.78 -10.20
C LYS A 53 9.26 -12.48 -10.03
N HIS A 54 9.14 -13.38 -9.03
CA HIS A 54 7.88 -14.04 -8.70
C HIS A 54 6.75 -13.03 -8.40
N MET A 55 7.02 -11.97 -7.62
CA MET A 55 6.02 -10.95 -7.32
C MET A 55 5.58 -10.21 -8.57
N ASN A 56 6.52 -9.77 -9.41
CA ASN A 56 6.21 -9.01 -10.62
C ASN A 56 5.47 -9.87 -11.66
N GLU A 57 5.77 -11.16 -11.77
CA GLU A 57 5.01 -12.12 -12.59
C GLU A 57 3.55 -12.32 -12.08
N ASN A 58 3.28 -11.99 -10.82
CA ASN A 58 1.96 -12.04 -10.18
C ASN A 58 1.29 -10.67 -10.01
N GLY A 59 1.72 -9.67 -10.80
CA GLY A 59 1.03 -8.39 -10.93
C GLY A 59 1.46 -7.29 -9.95
N PHE A 60 2.56 -7.48 -9.24
CA PHE A 60 3.22 -6.41 -8.50
C PHE A 60 4.22 -5.68 -9.41
N ASP A 61 4.67 -4.50 -8.99
CA ASP A 61 5.72 -3.73 -9.67
C ASP A 61 6.74 -3.28 -8.62
N LEU A 62 7.66 -4.20 -8.31
CA LEU A 62 8.64 -4.00 -7.24
C LEU A 62 10.02 -3.70 -7.82
N GLY A 63 10.59 -2.56 -7.40
CA GLY A 63 12.01 -2.27 -7.56
C GLY A 63 12.88 -3.01 -6.53
N ILE A 64 14.20 -2.97 -6.73
CA ILE A 64 15.18 -3.60 -5.83
C ILE A 64 16.19 -2.56 -5.37
N THR A 65 16.37 -2.45 -4.05
CA THR A 65 17.39 -1.59 -3.44
C THR A 65 18.27 -2.40 -2.47
N PRO A 66 19.53 -2.67 -2.83
CA PRO A 66 20.49 -3.25 -1.88
C PRO A 66 20.77 -2.30 -0.72
N SER A 67 20.82 -2.83 0.50
CA SER A 67 21.12 -2.06 1.71
C SER A 67 21.95 -2.89 2.70
N GLU A 68 23.03 -2.32 3.18
CA GLU A 68 23.82 -2.90 4.28
C GLU A 68 23.18 -2.62 5.66
N LYS A 69 22.15 -1.75 5.71
CA LYS A 69 21.45 -1.34 6.93
C LYS A 69 20.14 -2.09 7.14
N MET A 70 20.06 -3.34 6.69
CA MET A 70 18.83 -4.13 6.79
C MET A 70 18.35 -4.32 8.22
N ASN A 71 19.27 -4.50 9.18
CA ASN A 71 18.87 -4.67 10.58
C ASN A 71 18.24 -3.39 11.15
N GLU A 72 18.83 -2.23 10.87
CA GLU A 72 18.31 -0.94 11.31
C GLU A 72 16.92 -0.67 10.69
N LEU A 73 16.76 -0.97 9.40
CA LEU A 73 15.47 -0.87 8.72
C LEU A 73 14.41 -1.73 9.39
N LYS A 74 14.72 -3.01 9.68
CA LYS A 74 13.77 -3.93 10.31
C LYS A 74 13.39 -3.50 11.72
N ILE A 75 14.33 -2.95 12.48
CA ILE A 75 14.08 -2.38 13.81
C ILE A 75 13.16 -1.16 13.69
N ALA A 76 13.45 -0.26 12.77
CA ALA A 76 12.65 0.95 12.54
C ALA A 76 11.20 0.65 12.11
N LEU A 77 11.00 -0.42 11.35
CA LEU A 77 9.69 -0.92 10.94
C LEU A 77 8.97 -1.75 12.03
N GLY A 78 9.60 -2.02 13.17
CA GLY A 78 9.02 -2.81 14.25
C GLY A 78 8.88 -4.30 13.93
N ILE A 79 9.68 -4.84 12.99
CA ILE A 79 9.61 -6.25 12.61
C ILE A 79 10.21 -7.12 13.74
N PRO A 80 9.42 -8.04 14.34
CA PRO A 80 9.91 -8.90 15.41
C PRO A 80 11.08 -9.76 14.94
N GLU A 81 12.10 -9.90 15.75
CA GLU A 81 13.34 -10.62 15.39
C GLU A 81 13.06 -12.05 14.89
N LYS A 82 12.13 -12.75 15.53
CA LYS A 82 11.75 -14.14 15.23
C LYS A 82 11.18 -14.37 13.84
N VAL A 83 10.72 -13.31 13.17
CA VAL A 83 10.11 -13.40 11.84
C VAL A 83 10.91 -12.71 10.75
N ARG A 84 12.13 -12.24 11.06
CA ARG A 84 12.99 -11.58 10.10
C ARG A 84 13.50 -12.55 9.05
N GLY A 85 13.39 -12.16 7.79
CA GLY A 85 13.96 -12.84 6.62
C GLY A 85 15.15 -12.07 6.04
N CYS A 86 15.50 -12.35 4.79
CA CYS A 86 16.65 -11.73 4.11
C CYS A 86 16.33 -10.40 3.41
N HIS A 87 15.05 -10.11 3.19
CA HIS A 87 14.60 -8.86 2.56
C HIS A 87 13.30 -8.36 3.21
N THR A 88 13.01 -7.10 2.97
CA THR A 88 11.83 -6.40 3.49
C THR A 88 11.27 -5.50 2.40
N THR A 89 9.96 -5.52 2.20
CA THR A 89 9.26 -4.51 1.40
C THR A 89 8.03 -4.01 2.14
N VAL A 90 7.53 -2.84 1.80
CA VAL A 90 6.26 -2.32 2.28
C VAL A 90 5.37 -2.12 1.07
N ILE A 91 4.27 -2.86 1.03
CA ILE A 91 3.29 -2.83 -0.06
C ILE A 91 2.00 -2.30 0.52
N ASP A 92 1.56 -1.14 0.03
CA ASP A 92 0.30 -0.54 0.43
C ASP A 92 0.13 -0.46 1.97
N GLY A 93 1.23 -0.17 2.68
CA GLY A 93 1.30 -0.03 4.13
C GLY A 93 1.42 -1.35 4.91
N ILE A 94 1.43 -2.51 4.26
CA ILE A 94 1.71 -3.81 4.89
C ILE A 94 3.18 -4.18 4.68
N ILE A 95 3.86 -4.54 5.77
CA ILE A 95 5.23 -5.05 5.72
C ILE A 95 5.19 -6.49 5.21
N VAL A 96 5.94 -6.76 4.15
CA VAL A 96 6.15 -8.11 3.61
C VAL A 96 7.61 -8.49 3.87
N GLU A 97 7.83 -9.51 4.68
CA GLU A 97 9.14 -9.91 5.18
C GLU A 97 9.51 -11.31 4.68
N GLY A 98 10.64 -11.42 3.97
CA GLY A 98 11.09 -12.69 3.42
C GLY A 98 10.22 -13.21 2.27
N HIS A 99 10.29 -14.50 1.99
CA HIS A 99 9.80 -15.13 0.76
C HIS A 99 8.29 -15.46 0.77
N VAL A 100 7.43 -14.48 1.10
CA VAL A 100 5.98 -14.64 1.15
C VAL A 100 5.42 -14.87 -0.26
N PRO A 101 4.60 -15.91 -0.49
CA PRO A 101 3.93 -16.13 -1.77
C PRO A 101 3.03 -14.96 -2.19
N ALA A 102 3.06 -14.60 -3.48
CA ALA A 102 2.32 -13.45 -4.02
C ALA A 102 0.81 -13.53 -3.78
N ASP A 103 0.21 -14.72 -3.85
CA ASP A 103 -1.22 -14.94 -3.57
C ASP A 103 -1.59 -14.60 -2.12
N LEU A 104 -0.69 -14.85 -1.17
CA LEU A 104 -0.89 -14.50 0.25
C LEU A 104 -0.69 -13.01 0.49
N VAL A 105 0.25 -12.38 -0.23
CA VAL A 105 0.39 -10.92 -0.21
C VAL A 105 -0.88 -10.27 -0.76
N GLN A 106 -1.36 -10.70 -1.92
CA GLN A 106 -2.63 -10.21 -2.48
C GLN A 106 -3.80 -10.42 -1.52
N ARG A 107 -3.84 -11.57 -0.82
CA ARG A 107 -4.91 -11.88 0.13
C ARG A 107 -4.89 -10.95 1.33
N ILE A 108 -3.74 -10.76 2.00
CA ILE A 108 -3.67 -9.88 3.17
C ILE A 108 -3.94 -8.41 2.82
N LEU A 109 -3.55 -7.97 1.61
CA LEU A 109 -3.87 -6.63 1.12
C LEU A 109 -5.37 -6.41 0.91
N ARG A 110 -6.12 -7.45 0.55
CA ARG A 110 -7.59 -7.40 0.46
C ARG A 110 -8.28 -7.50 1.81
N GLU A 111 -7.81 -8.41 2.67
CA GLU A 111 -8.43 -8.71 3.97
C GLU A 111 -8.20 -7.60 5.00
N ARG A 112 -7.02 -6.99 4.98
CA ARG A 112 -6.64 -5.93 5.94
C ARG A 112 -6.99 -6.25 7.39
N PRO A 113 -6.49 -7.38 7.95
CA PRO A 113 -6.85 -7.78 9.31
C PRO A 113 -6.51 -6.69 10.33
N GLU A 114 -7.45 -6.40 11.22
CA GLU A 114 -7.29 -5.34 12.22
C GLU A 114 -6.06 -5.57 13.10
N GLY A 115 -5.24 -4.51 13.26
CA GLY A 115 -4.05 -4.51 14.10
C GLY A 115 -2.83 -5.23 13.50
N ILE A 116 -2.94 -5.89 12.37
CA ILE A 116 -1.81 -6.52 11.68
C ILE A 116 -1.06 -5.47 10.85
N ILE A 117 0.27 -5.43 11.04
CA ILE A 117 1.16 -4.51 10.32
C ILE A 117 2.04 -5.22 9.29
N GLY A 118 2.14 -6.56 9.33
CA GLY A 118 2.98 -7.28 8.39
C GLY A 118 2.72 -8.78 8.33
N ILE A 119 3.25 -9.38 7.26
CA ILE A 119 3.24 -10.81 6.95
C ILE A 119 4.67 -11.27 6.69
N SER A 120 5.00 -12.49 7.09
CA SER A 120 6.37 -13.02 6.95
C SER A 120 6.41 -14.51 6.65
N VAL A 121 7.44 -14.91 5.91
CA VAL A 121 7.96 -16.29 5.86
C VAL A 121 9.32 -16.30 6.54
N PRO A 122 9.40 -16.76 7.80
CA PRO A 122 10.67 -16.84 8.52
C PRO A 122 11.64 -17.87 7.89
N ASN A 123 12.96 -17.64 8.05
CA ASN A 123 14.02 -18.62 7.77
C ASN A 123 14.21 -19.09 6.31
N MET A 124 13.57 -18.48 5.31
CA MET A 124 13.74 -18.81 3.88
C MET A 124 13.63 -20.33 3.59
N PRO A 125 12.50 -20.97 3.89
CA PRO A 125 12.32 -22.42 3.72
C PRO A 125 12.41 -22.83 2.25
N MET A 126 12.91 -24.06 2.00
CA MET A 126 12.98 -24.63 0.67
C MET A 126 11.57 -24.80 0.09
N GLY A 127 11.40 -24.39 -1.17
CA GLY A 127 10.09 -24.39 -1.84
C GLY A 127 9.28 -23.12 -1.66
N SER A 128 9.71 -22.16 -0.81
CA SER A 128 9.14 -20.81 -0.86
C SER A 128 9.56 -20.08 -2.15
N PRO A 129 8.80 -19.08 -2.64
CA PRO A 129 9.12 -18.38 -3.88
C PRO A 129 10.53 -17.80 -3.91
N GLY A 130 11.33 -18.12 -4.93
CA GLY A 130 12.76 -17.77 -5.02
C GLY A 130 13.71 -18.73 -4.31
N MET A 131 13.17 -19.72 -3.59
CA MET A 131 13.90 -20.81 -2.92
C MET A 131 13.48 -22.20 -3.46
N GLU A 132 13.06 -22.25 -4.70
CA GLU A 132 12.72 -23.49 -5.39
C GLU A 132 13.98 -24.37 -5.52
N GLY A 133 13.83 -25.66 -5.28
CA GLY A 133 14.94 -26.60 -5.28
C GLY A 133 14.48 -28.05 -5.50
N ALA A 134 15.35 -29.00 -5.10
CA ALA A 134 15.11 -30.43 -5.29
C ALA A 134 13.93 -30.99 -4.44
N TYR A 135 13.55 -30.28 -3.40
CA TYR A 135 12.44 -30.64 -2.53
C TYR A 135 11.73 -29.39 -2.03
N LYS A 136 10.51 -29.56 -1.52
CA LYS A 136 9.74 -28.55 -0.81
C LYS A 136 9.52 -29.03 0.61
N GLU A 137 9.67 -28.14 1.57
CA GLU A 137 9.26 -28.36 2.96
C GLU A 137 7.99 -27.56 3.27
N ASP A 138 7.19 -28.05 4.20
CA ASP A 138 6.07 -27.29 4.70
C ASP A 138 6.59 -26.15 5.59
N TYR A 139 6.05 -24.94 5.40
CA TYR A 139 6.51 -23.79 6.16
C TYR A 139 5.36 -22.90 6.61
N PRO A 140 5.50 -22.28 7.80
CA PRO A 140 4.50 -21.32 8.27
C PRO A 140 4.64 -19.97 7.54
N VAL A 141 3.53 -19.41 7.15
CA VAL A 141 3.38 -18.00 6.86
C VAL A 141 2.71 -17.37 8.06
N VAL A 142 3.31 -16.33 8.61
CA VAL A 142 2.85 -15.70 9.84
C VAL A 142 2.52 -14.23 9.60
N VAL A 143 1.65 -13.68 10.45
CA VAL A 143 1.37 -12.24 10.50
C VAL A 143 1.78 -11.71 11.87
N PHE A 144 2.07 -10.41 11.95
CA PHE A 144 2.49 -9.79 13.20
C PHE A 144 1.88 -8.39 13.37
N ASP A 145 1.67 -8.02 14.65
CA ASP A 145 1.14 -6.71 15.03
C ASP A 145 2.25 -5.75 15.49
N ALA A 146 1.90 -4.48 15.71
CA ALA A 146 2.81 -3.44 16.16
C ALA A 146 3.38 -3.68 17.59
N LYS A 147 2.80 -4.63 18.35
CA LYS A 147 3.30 -5.02 19.68
C LYS A 147 4.27 -6.19 19.60
N GLY A 148 4.57 -6.69 18.38
CA GLY A 148 5.46 -7.83 18.13
C GLY A 148 4.80 -9.19 18.39
N LYS A 149 3.47 -9.26 18.53
CA LYS A 149 2.76 -10.53 18.66
C LYS A 149 2.63 -11.17 17.27
N ILE A 150 2.88 -12.47 17.20
CA ILE A 150 2.95 -13.25 15.95
C ILE A 150 1.83 -14.28 15.96
N PHE A 151 1.18 -14.43 14.80
CA PHE A 151 0.08 -15.39 14.60
C PHE A 151 0.32 -16.22 13.34
N LEU A 152 -0.05 -17.49 13.36
CA LEU A 152 -0.07 -18.31 12.16
C LEU A 152 -1.16 -17.77 11.20
N TYR A 153 -0.75 -17.49 9.96
CA TYR A 153 -1.68 -17.08 8.90
C TYR A 153 -2.05 -18.26 8.02
N GLU A 154 -1.06 -19.05 7.57
CA GLU A 154 -1.27 -20.26 6.77
C GLU A 154 -0.03 -21.17 6.83
N MET A 155 -0.22 -22.47 6.57
CA MET A 155 0.85 -23.42 6.23
C MET A 155 0.95 -23.60 4.72
N ARG A 156 2.15 -23.68 4.22
CA ARG A 156 2.44 -23.87 2.77
C ARG A 156 3.35 -25.05 2.51
#